data_3db806605449068d6b3bb67b7424fe74
#
_entry.id   3db806605449068d6b3bb67b7424fe74
#
_cell.length_a   1.000
_cell.length_b   1.000
_cell.length_c   1.000
_cell.angle_alpha   90.00
_cell.angle_beta   90.00
_cell.angle_gamma   90.00
#
_symmetry.space_group_name_H-M   'P 1'
#
loop_
_entity.id
_entity.type
_entity.pdbx_description
1 polymer ?
#
loop_
_entity_poly.entity_id
_entity_poly.type
_entity_poly.pdbx_seq_one_letter_code
_entity_poly.pdbx_strand_id
1 'polypeptide(L)'
;MSINAMLFAAALALPGSAAQASSEPVVTFSRLPALRFTNASTDRSLSVRLYDDTGHVNGAEAARLDDLLCDSRDPKALATILLDRRTLQLTVRAALHFNATQVLVVSAYRKPGRRREGLHATGKAIDFKLPGVKAQLLAAYLRTLPRVGVGIYTHPRTSFVHLDDRERSFHWLDASPPGRTWREMNLGGGVGLIRRDAAYALADDWPEGTHPPADVTVGASQ
;
A
#
# COMPACT_ATOMS: atom_id res chain seq x y z
N MET A 1 -16.33 -66.95 47.62
CA MET A 1 -16.75 -65.62 48.08
C MET A 1 -16.01 -64.59 47.25
N SER A 2 -16.65 -64.05 46.21
CA SER A 2 -16.02 -63.02 45.31
C SER A 2 -16.58 -61.64 45.64
N ILE A 3 -15.71 -60.72 45.94
CA ILE A 3 -16.06 -59.34 46.21
C ILE A 3 -15.80 -58.54 44.93
N ASN A 4 -16.88 -58.07 44.28
CA ASN A 4 -16.84 -57.15 43.13
C ASN A 4 -16.59 -55.73 43.65
N ALA A 5 -15.47 -55.12 43.25
CA ALA A 5 -15.22 -53.72 43.47
C ALA A 5 -15.69 -52.94 42.22
N MET A 6 -16.74 -52.13 42.38
CA MET A 6 -17.20 -51.14 41.39
C MET A 6 -16.31 -49.90 41.48
N LEU A 7 -15.58 -49.59 40.39
CA LEU A 7 -14.91 -48.33 40.22
C LEU A 7 -15.91 -47.31 39.59
N PHE A 8 -16.21 -46.24 40.37
CA PHE A 8 -16.88 -45.07 39.84
C PHE A 8 -15.83 -44.12 39.23
N ALA A 9 -15.89 -43.95 37.93
CA ALA A 9 -15.11 -42.90 37.25
C ALA A 9 -15.92 -41.61 37.27
N ALA A 10 -15.48 -40.63 38.07
CA ALA A 10 -16.01 -39.27 38.01
C ALA A 10 -15.33 -38.49 36.86
N ALA A 11 -16.09 -38.16 35.82
CA ALA A 11 -15.64 -37.27 34.76
C ALA A 11 -15.67 -35.83 35.25
N LEU A 12 -14.51 -35.23 35.48
CA LEU A 12 -14.37 -33.78 35.69
C LEU A 12 -14.55 -33.07 34.33
N ALA A 13 -15.69 -32.41 34.15
CA ALA A 13 -15.90 -31.47 33.06
C ALA A 13 -15.11 -30.17 33.35
N LEU A 14 -14.07 -29.90 32.58
CA LEU A 14 -13.38 -28.63 32.59
C LEU A 14 -14.30 -27.57 31.97
N PRO A 15 -14.46 -26.36 32.59
CA PRO A 15 -15.21 -25.29 31.96
C PRO A 15 -14.43 -24.82 30.73
N GLY A 16 -15.06 -24.91 29.56
CA GLY A 16 -14.55 -24.37 28.32
C GLY A 16 -14.35 -22.87 28.48
N SER A 17 -13.09 -22.42 28.47
CA SER A 17 -12.75 -21.01 28.33
C SER A 17 -13.23 -20.54 26.96
N ALA A 18 -14.37 -19.82 26.93
CA ALA A 18 -14.76 -19.06 25.76
C ALA A 18 -13.67 -18.00 25.52
N ALA A 19 -12.84 -18.24 24.50
CA ALA A 19 -11.92 -17.22 24.02
C ALA A 19 -12.76 -16.02 23.60
N GLN A 20 -12.74 -14.96 24.41
CA GLN A 20 -13.26 -13.67 24.01
C GLN A 20 -12.44 -13.22 22.81
N ALA A 21 -13.05 -13.27 21.64
CA ALA A 21 -12.51 -12.60 20.46
C ALA A 21 -12.43 -11.11 20.81
N SER A 22 -11.22 -10.63 21.09
CA SER A 22 -10.95 -9.21 21.21
C SER A 22 -11.25 -8.60 19.85
N SER A 23 -12.42 -7.98 19.70
CA SER A 23 -12.71 -7.17 18.52
C SER A 23 -11.75 -5.99 18.56
N GLU A 24 -10.76 -5.99 17.69
CA GLU A 24 -9.94 -4.81 17.44
C GLU A 24 -10.87 -3.62 17.15
N PRO A 25 -10.59 -2.42 17.71
CA PRO A 25 -11.44 -1.28 17.49
C PRO A 25 -11.49 -0.95 16.00
N VAL A 26 -12.69 -1.02 15.41
CA VAL A 26 -12.90 -0.65 14.02
C VAL A 26 -12.55 0.83 13.86
N VAL A 27 -11.56 1.11 13.04
CA VAL A 27 -11.18 2.49 12.69
C VAL A 27 -12.23 3.05 11.74
N THR A 28 -12.90 4.14 12.14
CA THR A 28 -13.86 4.82 11.27
C THR A 28 -13.15 5.76 10.31
N PHE A 29 -13.54 5.78 9.04
CA PHE A 29 -12.93 6.62 8.00
C PHE A 29 -12.99 8.11 8.33
N SER A 30 -14.03 8.58 9.03
CA SER A 30 -14.16 9.97 9.51
C SER A 30 -13.02 10.40 10.45
N ARG A 31 -12.34 9.45 11.11
CA ARG A 31 -11.21 9.72 12.01
C ARG A 31 -9.85 9.67 11.35
N LEU A 32 -9.77 9.21 10.09
CA LEU A 32 -8.50 9.18 9.37
C LEU A 32 -8.00 10.62 9.16
N PRO A 33 -6.72 10.91 9.46
CA PRO A 33 -6.18 12.25 9.29
C PRO A 33 -6.03 12.59 7.81
N ALA A 34 -6.08 13.89 7.49
CA ALA A 34 -5.60 14.37 6.21
C ALA A 34 -4.08 14.20 6.13
N LEU A 35 -3.58 13.76 4.98
CA LEU A 35 -2.16 13.62 4.69
C LEU A 35 -1.70 14.76 3.78
N ARG A 36 -0.54 15.32 4.07
CA ARG A 36 0.10 16.32 3.22
C ARG A 36 0.93 15.63 2.14
N PHE A 37 0.51 15.73 0.90
CA PHE A 37 1.32 15.33 -0.25
C PHE A 37 2.14 16.51 -0.74
N THR A 38 3.42 16.29 -0.95
CA THR A 38 4.36 17.30 -1.53
C THR A 38 5.02 16.69 -2.76
N ASN A 39 4.93 17.38 -3.87
CA ASN A 39 5.68 17.03 -5.09
C ASN A 39 7.10 17.58 -4.97
N ALA A 40 8.11 16.72 -4.86
CA ALA A 40 9.50 17.09 -4.63
C ALA A 40 10.14 17.87 -5.80
N SER A 41 9.58 17.80 -7.01
CA SER A 41 10.12 18.51 -8.18
C SER A 41 9.61 19.95 -8.29
N THR A 42 8.42 20.23 -7.75
CA THR A 42 7.77 21.55 -7.86
C THR A 42 7.60 22.26 -6.52
N ASP A 43 7.87 21.57 -5.42
CA ASP A 43 7.63 22.00 -4.03
C ASP A 43 6.15 22.37 -3.72
N ARG A 44 5.25 22.06 -4.64
CA ARG A 44 3.79 22.21 -4.41
C ARG A 44 3.32 21.17 -3.40
N SER A 45 2.38 21.57 -2.54
CA SER A 45 1.81 20.69 -1.52
C SER A 45 0.30 20.80 -1.49
N LEU A 46 -0.34 19.71 -1.05
CA LEU A 46 -1.76 19.62 -0.87
C LEU A 46 -2.08 18.72 0.33
N SER A 47 -3.01 19.12 1.20
CA SER A 47 -3.57 18.24 2.23
C SER A 47 -4.82 17.55 1.69
N VAL A 48 -4.87 16.23 1.83
CA VAL A 48 -5.90 15.37 1.22
C VAL A 48 -6.43 14.37 2.24
N ARG A 49 -7.74 14.21 2.29
CA ARG A 49 -8.41 13.04 2.86
C ARG A 49 -8.87 12.16 1.70
N LEU A 50 -8.10 11.11 1.42
CA LEU A 50 -8.35 10.24 0.26
C LEU A 50 -9.71 9.52 0.37
N TYR A 51 -10.16 9.23 1.58
CA TYR A 51 -11.43 8.55 1.82
C TYR A 51 -12.48 9.53 2.35
N ASP A 52 -13.73 9.36 1.92
CA ASP A 52 -14.88 9.98 2.58
C ASP A 52 -15.22 9.27 3.90
N ASP A 53 -16.26 9.74 4.60
CA ASP A 53 -16.64 9.18 5.91
C ASP A 53 -17.24 7.77 5.81
N THR A 54 -17.59 7.31 4.61
CA THR A 54 -18.14 5.98 4.34
C THR A 54 -17.07 5.00 3.84
N GLY A 55 -15.85 5.48 3.57
CA GLY A 55 -14.72 4.65 3.13
C GLY A 55 -14.53 4.56 1.62
N HIS A 56 -15.33 5.28 0.85
CA HIS A 56 -15.09 5.40 -0.59
C HIS A 56 -13.92 6.34 -0.86
N VAL A 57 -13.19 6.06 -1.94
CA VAL A 57 -12.18 6.98 -2.44
C VAL A 57 -12.88 8.25 -2.91
N ASN A 58 -12.54 9.37 -2.28
CA ASN A 58 -13.06 10.68 -2.67
C ASN A 58 -12.50 11.09 -4.02
N GLY A 59 -13.34 11.04 -5.05
CA GLY A 59 -12.95 11.32 -6.43
C GLY A 59 -12.41 12.74 -6.63
N ALA A 60 -12.94 13.74 -5.91
CA ALA A 60 -12.46 15.12 -5.99
C ALA A 60 -11.05 15.26 -5.39
N GLU A 61 -10.80 14.66 -4.22
CA GLU A 61 -9.48 14.67 -3.59
C GLU A 61 -8.45 13.90 -4.43
N ALA A 62 -8.85 12.79 -5.02
CA ALA A 62 -8.00 12.03 -5.93
C ALA A 62 -7.65 12.83 -7.19
N ALA A 63 -8.61 13.57 -7.77
CA ALA A 63 -8.35 14.44 -8.92
C ALA A 63 -7.38 15.60 -8.58
N ARG A 64 -7.45 16.14 -7.36
CA ARG A 64 -6.48 17.15 -6.89
C ARG A 64 -5.08 16.56 -6.75
N LEU A 65 -4.96 15.28 -6.35
CA LEU A 65 -3.68 14.57 -6.34
C LEU A 65 -3.17 14.31 -7.76
N ASP A 66 -4.03 13.96 -8.70
CA ASP A 66 -3.67 13.80 -10.11
C ASP A 66 -3.02 15.10 -10.64
N ASP A 67 -3.63 16.28 -10.36
CA ASP A 67 -3.05 17.60 -10.73
C ASP A 67 -1.72 17.90 -10.03
N LEU A 68 -1.60 17.58 -8.74
CA LEU A 68 -0.36 17.81 -7.98
C LEU A 68 0.78 16.92 -8.47
N LEU A 69 0.51 15.66 -8.80
CA LEU A 69 1.50 14.61 -8.98
C LEU A 69 1.79 14.28 -10.45
N CYS A 70 1.04 14.86 -11.35
CA CYS A 70 1.32 14.73 -12.78
C CYS A 70 2.53 15.60 -13.15
N ASP A 71 3.61 14.97 -13.60
CA ASP A 71 4.83 15.67 -14.06
C ASP A 71 4.65 16.21 -15.49
N SER A 72 3.48 16.74 -15.79
CA SER A 72 3.18 17.25 -17.11
C SER A 72 3.14 18.77 -17.11
N ARG A 73 4.09 19.35 -17.79
CA ARG A 73 4.02 20.76 -18.22
C ARG A 73 3.05 20.95 -19.37
N ASP A 74 2.44 19.86 -19.86
CA ASP A 74 1.46 19.88 -20.93
C ASP A 74 0.05 19.75 -20.34
N PRO A 75 -0.77 20.84 -20.37
CA PRO A 75 -2.13 20.82 -19.83
C PRO A 75 -3.05 19.79 -20.51
N LYS A 76 -2.75 19.38 -21.75
CA LYS A 76 -3.54 18.35 -22.46
C LYS A 76 -3.25 16.95 -21.94
N ALA A 77 -2.04 16.68 -21.44
CA ALA A 77 -1.71 15.41 -20.81
C ALA A 77 -2.37 15.28 -19.43
N LEU A 78 -2.55 16.37 -18.69
CA LEU A 78 -3.24 16.42 -17.40
C LEU A 78 -4.71 15.97 -17.49
N ALA A 79 -5.36 16.19 -18.63
CA ALA A 79 -6.77 15.85 -18.81
C ALA A 79 -7.05 14.35 -19.04
N THR A 80 -6.02 13.54 -19.27
CA THR A 80 -6.18 12.17 -19.76
C THR A 80 -5.59 11.08 -18.87
N ILE A 81 -4.75 11.42 -17.89
CA ILE A 81 -4.04 10.40 -17.10
C ILE A 81 -4.34 10.57 -15.63
N LEU A 82 -5.10 9.63 -15.12
CA LEU A 82 -5.40 9.49 -13.72
C LEU A 82 -4.38 8.56 -13.09
N LEU A 83 -3.91 8.91 -11.90
CA LEU A 83 -3.17 7.96 -11.07
C LEU A 83 -4.09 6.82 -10.67
N ASP A 84 -3.55 5.63 -10.74
CA ASP A 84 -4.26 4.44 -10.33
C ASP A 84 -4.72 4.56 -8.87
N ARG A 85 -5.99 4.30 -8.62
CA ARG A 85 -6.62 4.52 -7.30
C ARG A 85 -6.04 3.59 -6.25
N ARG A 86 -5.73 2.35 -6.64
CA ARG A 86 -5.08 1.39 -5.75
C ARG A 86 -3.68 1.85 -5.35
N THR A 87 -2.89 2.40 -6.28
CA THR A 87 -1.58 2.97 -5.97
C THR A 87 -1.67 4.10 -4.94
N LEU A 88 -2.68 4.98 -5.05
CA LEU A 88 -2.94 6.03 -4.05
C LEU A 88 -3.38 5.44 -2.70
N GLN A 89 -4.27 4.45 -2.69
CA GLN A 89 -4.74 3.78 -1.48
C GLN A 89 -3.59 3.12 -0.72
N LEU A 90 -2.74 2.36 -1.40
CA LEU A 90 -1.56 1.73 -0.81
C LEU A 90 -0.56 2.75 -0.27
N THR A 91 -0.40 3.90 -0.93
CA THR A 91 0.45 5.00 -0.46
C THR A 91 -0.10 5.60 0.83
N VAL A 92 -1.41 5.86 0.90
CA VAL A 92 -2.10 6.37 2.10
C VAL A 92 -2.04 5.32 3.22
N ARG A 93 -2.31 4.05 2.93
CA ARG A 93 -2.19 2.95 3.88
C ARG A 93 -0.81 2.91 4.52
N ALA A 94 0.25 3.02 3.73
CA ALA A 94 1.62 3.04 4.25
C ALA A 94 1.89 4.27 5.12
N ALA A 95 1.43 5.45 4.72
CA ALA A 95 1.59 6.66 5.52
C ALA A 95 0.90 6.53 6.89
N LEU A 96 -0.32 6.02 6.91
CA LEU A 96 -1.09 5.79 8.14
C LEU A 96 -0.45 4.72 9.04
N HIS A 97 0.05 3.62 8.47
CA HIS A 97 0.77 2.58 9.22
C HIS A 97 1.97 3.15 10.01
N PHE A 98 2.70 4.09 9.42
CA PHE A 98 3.84 4.73 10.08
C PHE A 98 3.46 6.00 10.85
N ASN A 99 2.18 6.33 11.02
CA ASN A 99 1.71 7.59 11.61
C ASN A 99 2.36 8.82 10.96
N ALA A 100 2.70 8.73 9.67
CA ALA A 100 3.26 9.84 8.92
C ALA A 100 2.16 10.84 8.57
N THR A 101 2.48 12.12 8.71
CA THR A 101 1.56 13.23 8.35
C THR A 101 1.84 13.78 6.95
N GLN A 102 2.94 13.35 6.34
CA GLN A 102 3.40 13.82 5.04
C GLN A 102 3.89 12.68 4.15
N VAL A 103 3.56 12.77 2.87
CA VAL A 103 4.09 11.96 1.77
C VAL A 103 4.88 12.89 0.85
N LEU A 104 6.20 12.70 0.75
CA LEU A 104 7.04 13.41 -0.19
C LEU A 104 7.16 12.58 -1.48
N VAL A 105 6.48 13.00 -2.53
CA VAL A 105 6.46 12.31 -3.81
C VAL A 105 7.63 12.77 -4.68
N VAL A 106 8.50 11.82 -5.02
CA VAL A 106 9.67 12.04 -5.88
C VAL A 106 9.28 11.99 -7.36
N SER A 107 8.41 11.05 -7.71
CA SER A 107 7.87 10.91 -9.06
C SER A 107 6.58 10.09 -9.01
N ALA A 108 5.62 10.43 -9.84
CA ALA A 108 4.40 9.65 -10.04
C ALA A 108 4.20 9.38 -11.54
N TYR A 109 3.25 10.06 -12.20
CA TYR A 109 3.11 9.93 -13.64
C TYR A 109 4.34 10.51 -14.36
N ARG A 110 4.84 9.75 -15.34
CA ARG A 110 5.90 10.20 -16.27
C ARG A 110 5.43 9.99 -17.70
N LYS A 111 5.55 11.02 -18.55
CA LYS A 111 5.23 10.89 -19.97
C LYS A 111 6.04 9.73 -20.60
N PRO A 112 5.40 8.87 -21.39
CA PRO A 112 6.10 7.80 -22.12
C PRO A 112 7.28 8.36 -22.91
N GLY A 113 8.45 7.74 -22.73
CA GLY A 113 9.68 8.10 -23.41
C GLY A 113 10.07 7.08 -24.48
N ARG A 114 11.24 7.28 -25.10
CA ARG A 114 11.79 6.33 -26.10
C ARG A 114 12.20 4.97 -25.50
N ARG A 115 12.29 4.84 -24.18
CA ARG A 115 12.56 3.58 -23.46
C ARG A 115 11.26 2.98 -22.97
N ARG A 116 11.23 1.66 -22.73
CA ARG A 116 10.07 0.88 -22.28
C ARG A 116 9.16 1.69 -21.35
N GLU A 117 7.90 1.76 -21.71
CA GLU A 117 6.87 2.37 -20.89
C GLU A 117 6.74 1.59 -19.59
N GLY A 118 7.26 2.16 -18.52
CA GLY A 118 7.11 1.59 -17.18
C GLY A 118 5.73 1.95 -16.60
N LEU A 119 5.39 1.35 -15.46
CA LEU A 119 4.11 1.59 -14.78
C LEU A 119 3.87 3.05 -14.40
N HIS A 120 4.92 3.87 -14.29
CA HIS A 120 4.77 5.33 -14.20
C HIS A 120 4.06 5.96 -15.41
N ALA A 121 4.26 5.43 -16.62
CA ALA A 121 3.63 5.96 -17.82
C ALA A 121 2.14 5.64 -17.94
N THR A 122 1.67 4.67 -17.16
CA THR A 122 0.26 4.29 -17.07
C THR A 122 -0.42 4.79 -15.77
N GLY A 123 0.28 5.60 -14.96
CA GLY A 123 -0.24 6.09 -13.68
C GLY A 123 -0.22 5.06 -12.56
N LYS A 124 0.27 3.85 -12.79
CA LYS A 124 0.25 2.74 -11.82
C LYS A 124 1.47 2.68 -10.90
N ALA A 125 2.29 3.71 -10.86
CA ALA A 125 3.48 3.73 -10.02
C ALA A 125 3.74 5.10 -9.38
N ILE A 126 4.35 5.06 -8.19
CA ILE A 126 4.77 6.22 -7.42
C ILE A 126 6.11 5.97 -6.74
N ASP A 127 7.02 6.94 -6.83
CA ASP A 127 8.27 6.98 -6.08
C ASP A 127 8.10 7.98 -4.93
N PHE A 128 8.25 7.57 -3.68
CA PHE A 128 7.97 8.45 -2.55
C PHE A 128 8.82 8.15 -1.32
N LYS A 129 8.78 9.09 -0.38
CA LYS A 129 9.34 8.99 0.98
C LYS A 129 8.27 9.37 2.00
N LEU A 130 8.41 8.83 3.19
CA LEU A 130 7.71 9.33 4.38
C LEU A 130 8.75 10.00 5.27
N PRO A 131 8.70 11.34 5.46
CA PRO A 131 9.64 12.04 6.33
C PRO A 131 9.69 11.41 7.72
N GLY A 132 10.91 11.17 8.21
CA GLY A 132 11.12 10.46 9.49
C GLY A 132 11.12 8.92 9.41
N VAL A 133 10.68 8.33 8.30
CA VAL A 133 10.65 6.87 8.11
C VAL A 133 11.81 6.47 7.19
N LYS A 134 12.65 5.52 7.64
CA LYS A 134 13.73 4.96 6.81
C LYS A 134 13.14 4.21 5.60
N ALA A 135 13.71 4.42 4.41
CA ALA A 135 13.27 3.75 3.18
C ALA A 135 13.23 2.22 3.32
N GLN A 136 14.14 1.63 4.10
CA GLN A 136 14.18 0.20 4.37
C GLN A 136 12.94 -0.29 5.12
N LEU A 137 12.48 0.47 6.13
CA LEU A 137 11.27 0.14 6.90
C LEU A 137 10.02 0.28 6.04
N LEU A 138 9.93 1.38 5.28
CA LEU A 138 8.84 1.59 4.34
C LEU A 138 8.75 0.48 3.30
N ALA A 139 9.89 0.12 2.67
CA ALA A 139 9.93 -0.97 1.70
C ALA A 139 9.60 -2.33 2.34
N ALA A 140 10.07 -2.59 3.57
CA ALA A 140 9.75 -3.82 4.29
C ALA A 140 8.24 -3.96 4.51
N TYR A 141 7.56 -2.90 4.94
CA TYR A 141 6.11 -2.88 5.11
C TYR A 141 5.40 -3.10 3.77
N LEU A 142 5.70 -2.28 2.75
CA LEU A 142 5.04 -2.38 1.44
C LEU A 142 5.19 -3.78 0.82
N ARG A 143 6.32 -4.46 1.04
CA ARG A 143 6.56 -5.83 0.59
C ARG A 143 5.73 -6.88 1.32
N THR A 144 5.02 -6.53 2.39
CA THR A 144 4.02 -7.41 3.02
C THR A 144 2.68 -7.40 2.30
N LEU A 145 2.41 -6.38 1.48
CA LEU A 145 1.15 -6.23 0.75
C LEU A 145 1.15 -7.13 -0.50
N PRO A 146 -0.02 -7.66 -0.91
CA PRO A 146 -0.14 -8.47 -2.11
C PRO A 146 -0.16 -7.62 -3.38
N ARG A 147 0.20 -8.23 -4.51
CA ARG A 147 0.08 -7.66 -5.86
C ARG A 147 0.75 -6.29 -6.02
N VAL A 148 1.95 -6.14 -5.49
CA VAL A 148 2.72 -4.89 -5.54
C VAL A 148 4.11 -5.06 -6.12
N GLY A 149 4.57 -4.06 -6.85
CA GLY A 149 5.98 -3.85 -7.13
C GLY A 149 6.59 -2.94 -6.06
N VAL A 150 7.69 -3.37 -5.44
CA VAL A 150 8.40 -2.55 -4.45
C VAL A 150 9.88 -2.48 -4.79
N GLY A 151 10.35 -1.29 -5.15
CA GLY A 151 11.76 -0.99 -5.33
C GLY A 151 12.29 -0.15 -4.19
N ILE A 152 13.43 -0.53 -3.64
CA ILE A 152 14.12 0.30 -2.65
C ILE A 152 15.38 0.89 -3.28
N TYR A 153 15.48 2.21 -3.27
CA TYR A 153 16.61 2.98 -3.77
C TYR A 153 17.46 3.43 -2.58
N THR A 154 18.66 2.83 -2.46
CA THR A 154 19.49 2.97 -1.25
C THR A 154 20.64 3.95 -1.39
N HIS A 155 20.89 4.50 -2.57
CA HIS A 155 21.94 5.50 -2.74
C HIS A 155 21.61 6.76 -1.91
N PRO A 156 22.58 7.36 -1.18
CA PRO A 156 22.32 8.49 -0.26
C PRO A 156 21.57 9.68 -0.87
N ARG A 157 21.80 9.96 -2.17
CA ARG A 157 21.12 11.05 -2.88
C ARG A 157 19.72 10.71 -3.38
N THR A 158 19.31 9.44 -3.38
CA THR A 158 17.98 8.99 -3.79
C THR A 158 17.15 8.62 -2.57
N SER A 159 17.45 7.52 -1.92
CA SER A 159 16.83 7.06 -0.66
C SER A 159 15.31 7.20 -0.64
N PHE A 160 14.63 6.62 -1.63
CA PHE A 160 13.17 6.59 -1.74
C PHE A 160 12.70 5.16 -2.01
N VAL A 161 11.39 4.96 -1.99
CA VAL A 161 10.75 3.69 -2.33
C VAL A 161 9.89 3.88 -3.55
N HIS A 162 10.00 2.95 -4.49
CA HIS A 162 9.05 2.77 -5.58
C HIS A 162 7.94 1.82 -5.13
N LEU A 163 6.72 2.18 -5.43
CA LEU A 163 5.53 1.36 -5.27
C LEU A 163 4.75 1.35 -6.58
N ASP A 164 4.29 0.18 -7.01
CA ASP A 164 3.39 0.06 -8.13
C ASP A 164 2.30 -1.00 -7.91
N ASP A 165 1.18 -0.84 -8.60
CA ASP A 165 0.11 -1.82 -8.72
C ASP A 165 0.42 -2.80 -9.85
N ARG A 166 0.40 -4.10 -9.53
CA ARG A 166 0.60 -5.21 -10.47
C ARG A 166 -0.07 -6.49 -10.00
N GLU A 167 -0.34 -7.40 -10.90
CA GLU A 167 -0.96 -8.69 -10.54
C GLU A 167 -0.03 -9.63 -9.79
N ARG A 168 1.28 -9.58 -10.09
CA ARG A 168 2.30 -10.45 -9.49
C ARG A 168 3.36 -9.60 -8.83
N SER A 169 3.49 -9.73 -7.53
CA SER A 169 4.49 -8.99 -6.75
C SER A 169 5.90 -9.18 -7.27
N PHE A 170 6.65 -8.09 -7.32
CA PHE A 170 8.06 -8.09 -7.71
C PHE A 170 8.83 -7.07 -6.89
N HIS A 171 9.94 -7.50 -6.30
CA HIS A 171 10.71 -6.66 -5.39
C HIS A 171 12.15 -6.56 -5.83
N TRP A 172 12.73 -5.36 -5.75
CA TRP A 172 14.12 -5.12 -6.11
C TRP A 172 14.77 -4.08 -5.19
N LEU A 173 16.10 -4.07 -5.24
CA LEU A 173 16.95 -3.06 -4.61
C LEU A 173 17.80 -2.43 -5.68
N ASP A 174 17.89 -1.10 -5.70
CA ASP A 174 18.80 -0.35 -6.54
C ASP A 174 19.71 0.55 -5.68
N ALA A 175 21.01 0.24 -5.69
CA ALA A 175 22.04 1.04 -5.03
C ALA A 175 22.76 1.97 -6.01
N SER A 176 22.27 2.12 -7.23
CA SER A 176 22.88 2.94 -8.25
C SER A 176 22.76 4.44 -7.91
N PRO A 177 23.75 5.26 -8.31
CA PRO A 177 23.61 6.72 -8.27
C PRO A 177 22.44 7.21 -9.13
N PRO A 178 21.90 8.41 -8.88
CA PRO A 178 20.85 9.00 -9.71
C PRO A 178 21.18 8.97 -11.21
N GLY A 179 20.21 8.54 -12.01
CA GLY A 179 20.35 8.43 -13.47
C GLY A 179 21.16 7.23 -13.96
N ARG A 180 21.52 6.31 -13.09
CA ARG A 180 22.18 5.04 -13.41
C ARG A 180 21.31 3.87 -12.94
N THR A 181 21.44 2.69 -13.55
CA THR A 181 20.69 1.46 -13.21
C THR A 181 21.58 0.21 -13.24
N TRP A 182 22.84 0.31 -12.81
CA TRP A 182 23.83 -0.76 -12.92
C TRP A 182 24.04 -1.56 -11.63
N ARG A 183 23.38 -1.17 -10.53
CA ARG A 183 23.39 -1.88 -9.24
C ARG A 183 21.98 -2.29 -8.80
N GLU A 184 21.20 -2.75 -9.75
CA GLU A 184 19.88 -3.29 -9.48
C GLU A 184 19.97 -4.78 -9.15
N MET A 185 19.29 -5.20 -8.09
CA MET A 185 19.22 -6.57 -7.63
C MET A 185 17.77 -6.97 -7.41
N ASN A 186 17.36 -8.08 -8.04
CA ASN A 186 16.07 -8.69 -7.74
C ASN A 186 16.13 -9.33 -6.35
N LEU A 187 15.20 -8.98 -5.49
CA LEU A 187 15.11 -9.51 -4.12
C LEU A 187 14.35 -10.84 -4.06
N GLY A 188 13.92 -11.36 -5.22
CA GLY A 188 13.17 -12.60 -5.29
C GLY A 188 11.77 -12.48 -4.69
N GLY A 189 11.07 -13.57 -4.59
CA GLY A 189 9.72 -13.61 -4.05
C GLY A 189 9.26 -15.01 -3.66
N GLY A 190 9.74 -15.99 -4.35
CA GLY A 190 9.44 -17.38 -4.08
C GLY A 190 7.96 -17.70 -3.90
N VAL A 191 7.68 -18.88 -3.39
CA VAL A 191 6.32 -19.40 -3.15
C VAL A 191 5.51 -18.50 -2.18
N GLY A 192 6.17 -17.81 -1.25
CA GLY A 192 5.51 -16.93 -0.28
C GLY A 192 4.82 -15.74 -0.94
N LEU A 193 5.44 -15.09 -1.92
CA LEU A 193 4.81 -13.99 -2.67
C LEU A 193 3.64 -14.50 -3.51
N ILE A 194 3.81 -15.63 -4.21
CA ILE A 194 2.74 -16.21 -5.04
C ILE A 194 1.52 -16.52 -4.20
N ARG A 195 1.69 -17.10 -3.01
CA ARG A 195 0.58 -17.41 -2.09
C ARG A 195 -0.11 -16.14 -1.60
N ARG A 196 0.66 -15.10 -1.28
CA ARG A 196 0.11 -13.81 -0.83
C ARG A 196 -0.69 -13.14 -1.93
N ASP A 197 -0.17 -13.09 -3.15
CA ASP A 197 -0.87 -12.51 -4.30
C ASP A 197 -2.16 -13.28 -4.62
N ALA A 198 -2.15 -14.60 -4.46
CA ALA A 198 -3.34 -15.44 -4.64
C ALA A 198 -4.38 -15.26 -3.52
N ALA A 199 -3.93 -14.88 -2.33
CA ALA A 199 -4.80 -14.61 -1.17
C ALA A 199 -5.28 -13.15 -1.10
N TYR A 200 -4.96 -12.32 -2.10
CA TYR A 200 -5.37 -10.93 -2.15
C TYR A 200 -6.87 -10.76 -1.91
N ALA A 201 -7.21 -9.88 -1.01
CA ALA A 201 -8.57 -9.42 -0.77
C ALA A 201 -8.62 -7.90 -0.91
N LEU A 202 -9.78 -7.36 -1.27
CA LEU A 202 -9.96 -5.92 -1.45
C LEU A 202 -9.58 -5.12 -0.19
N ALA A 203 -9.80 -5.70 1.00
CA ALA A 203 -9.41 -5.10 2.28
C ALA A 203 -7.90 -4.82 2.39
N ASP A 204 -7.06 -5.50 1.60
CA ASP A 204 -5.62 -5.25 1.58
C ASP A 204 -5.23 -3.89 1.01
N ASP A 205 -6.14 -3.19 0.36
CA ASP A 205 -5.89 -1.87 -0.21
C ASP A 205 -6.29 -0.73 0.74
N TRP A 206 -7.13 -1.01 1.74
CA TRP A 206 -7.60 -0.03 2.72
C TRP A 206 -6.65 0.11 3.92
N PRO A 207 -6.72 1.23 4.65
CA PRO A 207 -5.97 1.39 5.90
C PRO A 207 -6.25 0.27 6.90
N GLU A 208 -5.26 -0.10 7.69
CA GLU A 208 -5.38 -1.16 8.70
C GLU A 208 -6.50 -0.83 9.71
N GLY A 209 -7.29 -1.83 10.07
CA GLY A 209 -8.44 -1.69 10.96
C GLY A 209 -9.69 -1.08 10.30
N THR A 210 -9.65 -0.75 9.01
CA THR A 210 -10.83 -0.34 8.23
C THR A 210 -11.28 -1.45 7.30
N HIS A 211 -12.48 -1.31 6.73
CA HIS A 211 -13.02 -2.23 5.73
C HIS A 211 -13.51 -1.44 4.52
N PRO A 212 -13.36 -1.99 3.29
CA PRO A 212 -13.96 -1.37 2.10
C PRO A 212 -15.48 -1.26 2.27
N PRO A 213 -16.12 -0.24 1.70
CA PRO A 213 -17.58 -0.15 1.63
C PRO A 213 -18.18 -1.40 1.00
N ALA A 214 -19.36 -1.82 1.47
CA ALA A 214 -19.99 -3.08 1.05
C ALA A 214 -20.39 -3.09 -0.45
N ASP A 215 -20.59 -1.93 -1.03
CA ASP A 215 -20.93 -1.76 -2.46
C ASP A 215 -19.69 -1.65 -3.37
N VAL A 216 -18.49 -1.57 -2.78
CA VAL A 216 -17.25 -1.62 -3.55
C VAL A 216 -16.95 -3.06 -3.90
N THR A 217 -17.38 -3.48 -5.08
CA THR A 217 -17.02 -4.78 -5.65
C THR A 217 -15.67 -4.69 -6.35
N VAL A 218 -14.90 -5.78 -6.28
CA VAL A 218 -13.72 -5.96 -7.11
C VAL A 218 -14.20 -5.98 -8.56
N GLY A 219 -14.01 -4.88 -9.26
CA GLY A 219 -14.10 -4.91 -10.72
C GLY A 219 -13.09 -5.96 -11.20
N ALA A 220 -13.59 -7.07 -11.73
CA ALA A 220 -12.73 -7.99 -12.45
C ALA A 220 -12.02 -7.16 -13.53
N SER A 221 -10.71 -7.03 -13.40
CA SER A 221 -9.87 -6.42 -14.42
C SER A 221 -10.06 -7.25 -15.70
N GLN A 222 -10.78 -6.69 -16.67
CA GLN A 222 -10.80 -7.21 -18.03
C GLN A 222 -9.47 -6.90 -18.71
#